data_9ef568603fa2dc8f67799f3b9ca7ea87
#
_entry.id   9ef568603fa2dc8f67799f3b9ca7ea87
#
_cell.length_a   1.000
_cell.length_b   1.000
_cell.length_c   1.000
_cell.angle_alpha   90.00
_cell.angle_beta   90.00
_cell.angle_gamma   90.00
#
_symmetry.space_group_name_H-M   'P 1'
#
loop_
_entity.id
_entity.type
_entity.pdbx_description
1 polymer ?
#
loop_
_entity_poly.entity_id
_entity_poly.type
_entity_poly.pdbx_seq_one_letter_code
_entity_poly.pdbx_strand_id
1 'polypeptide(L)'
;MSGLGEIKNDHFSDRRWLLRYGALALPFILLRPARAVERVGSVEDLTGEAFAENGAGRRNLDRAAPVFLGDEVETGVASRLGIRLGRNTTVKLGDQARLKIDQYLVDAGGEMTLSSGPLLLDGQPHRAGVKILSPFAMIAVRGTRFFAGPSNGRFGVFVVRGAVTVAAASQQVTLREGEGTDIVSPGAPPTPVKRWAPERIRAALASVS
;
A
#
# COMPACT_ATOMS: atom_id res chain seq x y z
N MET A 1 -26.09 18.93 -101.74
CA MET A 1 -27.53 19.00 -101.50
C MET A 1 -27.68 18.64 -100.01
N SER A 2 -27.89 19.64 -99.25
CA SER A 2 -29.09 19.80 -98.31
C SER A 2 -29.11 18.72 -97.20
N GLY A 3 -29.14 18.97 -96.03
CA GLY A 3 -29.73 20.14 -95.33
C GLY A 3 -29.39 20.05 -93.86
N LEU A 4 -29.51 21.19 -93.30
CA LEU A 4 -29.50 21.61 -91.89
C LEU A 4 -30.41 20.77 -90.98
N GLY A 5 -30.02 20.73 -89.71
CA GLY A 5 -30.86 20.33 -88.62
C GLY A 5 -30.20 20.73 -87.28
N GLU A 6 -30.30 22.00 -87.01
CA GLU A 6 -30.07 22.66 -85.70
C GLU A 6 -31.17 22.27 -84.72
N ILE A 7 -30.84 21.92 -83.48
CA ILE A 7 -31.69 22.16 -82.29
C ILE A 7 -30.81 21.99 -81.02
N LYS A 8 -30.45 23.10 -80.46
CA LYS A 8 -30.97 23.72 -79.23
C LYS A 8 -30.52 23.08 -77.91
N ASN A 9 -29.67 23.82 -77.28
CA ASN A 9 -29.41 23.80 -75.85
C ASN A 9 -30.72 23.84 -75.07
N ASP A 10 -30.81 23.08 -74.03
CA ASP A 10 -31.45 23.55 -72.82
C ASP A 10 -30.74 23.05 -71.57
N HIS A 11 -30.32 24.03 -70.83
CA HIS A 11 -29.92 24.02 -69.45
C HIS A 11 -30.88 23.23 -68.59
N PHE A 12 -30.35 22.35 -67.73
CA PHE A 12 -30.84 22.37 -66.36
C PHE A 12 -29.72 22.00 -65.41
N SER A 13 -29.22 23.03 -64.82
CA SER A 13 -28.44 23.00 -63.59
C SER A 13 -29.31 22.57 -62.41
N ASP A 14 -28.98 21.51 -61.78
CA ASP A 14 -29.41 21.34 -60.42
C ASP A 14 -28.33 20.68 -59.57
N ARG A 15 -27.40 21.57 -59.19
CA ARG A 15 -26.45 21.38 -58.14
C ARG A 15 -27.10 21.79 -56.80
N ARG A 16 -27.96 20.99 -56.24
CA ARG A 16 -28.56 21.39 -54.92
C ARG A 16 -29.05 20.24 -54.08
N TRP A 17 -28.23 19.23 -53.80
CA TRP A 17 -28.48 18.44 -52.61
C TRP A 17 -27.27 17.66 -52.06
N LEU A 18 -26.13 18.21 -52.17
CA LEU A 18 -24.91 17.77 -51.49
C LEU A 18 -24.67 18.62 -50.25
N LEU A 19 -25.56 18.64 -49.31
CA LEU A 19 -25.31 19.20 -47.98
C LEU A 19 -26.37 18.69 -47.04
N ARG A 20 -25.98 17.79 -46.17
CA ARG A 20 -26.50 17.59 -44.82
C ARG A 20 -26.44 16.15 -44.37
N TYR A 21 -25.23 15.60 -44.34
CA TYR A 21 -24.91 14.62 -43.32
C TYR A 21 -23.83 15.25 -42.44
N GLY A 22 -24.28 16.07 -41.51
CA GLY A 22 -23.48 16.46 -40.37
C GLY A 22 -23.15 15.23 -39.58
N ALA A 23 -21.93 14.76 -39.69
CA ALA A 23 -21.36 13.74 -38.80
C ALA A 23 -21.41 14.32 -37.39
N LEU A 24 -22.38 13.95 -36.61
CA LEU A 24 -22.37 14.08 -35.16
C LEU A 24 -21.27 13.17 -34.64
N ALA A 25 -20.05 13.72 -34.55
CA ALA A 25 -18.96 13.11 -33.81
C ALA A 25 -19.34 13.18 -32.33
N LEU A 26 -20.00 12.12 -31.85
CA LEU A 26 -20.16 11.88 -30.43
C LEU A 26 -18.75 11.72 -29.84
N PRO A 27 -18.38 12.50 -28.82
CA PRO A 27 -17.13 12.27 -28.14
C PRO A 27 -17.21 10.87 -27.50
N PHE A 28 -16.42 9.95 -27.98
CA PHE A 28 -16.19 8.66 -27.35
C PHE A 28 -15.47 8.95 -26.04
N ILE A 29 -16.24 9.17 -24.98
CA ILE A 29 -15.71 9.21 -23.62
C ILE A 29 -15.18 7.81 -23.36
N LEU A 30 -13.87 7.62 -23.50
CA LEU A 30 -13.17 6.45 -23.03
C LEU A 30 -13.34 6.40 -21.51
N LEU A 31 -14.40 5.80 -21.04
CA LEU A 31 -14.51 5.35 -19.66
C LEU A 31 -13.35 4.36 -19.46
N ARG A 32 -12.26 4.85 -18.86
CA ARG A 32 -11.24 3.95 -18.34
C ARG A 32 -11.93 3.07 -17.30
N PRO A 33 -11.91 1.73 -17.46
CA PRO A 33 -12.45 0.87 -16.44
C PRO A 33 -11.70 1.21 -15.14
N ALA A 34 -12.45 1.63 -14.12
CA ALA A 34 -11.90 1.76 -12.78
C ALA A 34 -11.34 0.37 -12.45
N ARG A 35 -10.02 0.26 -12.33
CA ARG A 35 -9.40 -0.97 -11.83
C ARG A 35 -10.06 -1.25 -10.49
N ALA A 36 -10.77 -2.35 -10.39
CA ALA A 36 -11.29 -2.81 -9.11
C ALA A 36 -10.10 -2.91 -8.15
N VAL A 37 -10.12 -2.11 -7.09
CA VAL A 37 -9.06 -2.10 -6.08
C VAL A 37 -9.15 -3.42 -5.35
N GLU A 38 -8.09 -4.23 -5.37
CA GLU A 38 -8.07 -5.57 -4.80
C GLU A 38 -8.18 -5.48 -3.28
N ARG A 39 -9.18 -6.15 -2.69
CA ARG A 39 -9.31 -6.26 -1.25
C ARG A 39 -8.29 -7.28 -0.74
N VAL A 40 -7.37 -6.82 0.12
CA VAL A 40 -6.30 -7.66 0.69
C VAL A 40 -6.52 -8.00 2.16
N GLY A 41 -7.48 -7.32 2.82
CA GLY A 41 -7.72 -7.54 4.24
C GLY A 41 -8.95 -6.85 4.79
N SER A 42 -9.00 -6.78 6.12
CA SER A 42 -10.02 -6.06 6.88
C SER A 42 -9.49 -5.63 8.25
N VAL A 43 -10.09 -4.59 8.78
CA VAL A 43 -9.87 -4.13 10.16
C VAL A 43 -10.45 -5.15 11.14
N GLU A 44 -9.65 -5.60 12.11
CA GLU A 44 -10.07 -6.49 13.19
C GLU A 44 -10.49 -5.72 14.43
N ASP A 45 -9.64 -4.78 14.83
CA ASP A 45 -9.88 -3.92 15.98
C ASP A 45 -9.40 -2.49 15.71
N LEU A 46 -10.05 -1.53 16.34
CA LEU A 46 -9.74 -0.12 16.29
C LEU A 46 -10.04 0.52 17.64
N THR A 47 -9.09 1.29 18.13
CA THR A 47 -9.25 2.22 19.26
C THR A 47 -8.82 3.60 18.78
N GLY A 48 -9.64 4.62 19.00
CA GLY A 48 -9.42 5.96 18.48
C GLY A 48 -9.81 6.10 17.01
N GLU A 49 -9.01 6.77 16.21
CA GLU A 49 -9.30 7.10 14.82
C GLU A 49 -8.27 6.48 13.87
N ALA A 50 -8.73 5.99 12.74
CA ALA A 50 -7.88 5.55 11.65
C ALA A 50 -8.50 5.87 10.30
N PHE A 51 -7.64 6.07 9.31
CA PHE A 51 -8.01 6.42 7.95
C PHE A 51 -7.27 5.52 6.97
N ALA A 52 -7.84 5.34 5.81
CA ALA A 52 -7.13 4.79 4.66
C ALA A 52 -7.29 5.72 3.46
N GLU A 53 -6.22 5.88 2.71
CA GLU A 53 -6.18 6.69 1.50
C GLU A 53 -5.59 5.87 0.35
N ASN A 54 -6.20 5.97 -0.83
CA ASN A 54 -5.69 5.41 -2.07
C ASN A 54 -6.14 6.27 -3.26
N GLY A 55 -5.91 5.81 -4.48
CA GLY A 55 -6.30 6.55 -5.70
C GLY A 55 -7.81 6.87 -5.82
N ALA A 56 -8.67 6.27 -5.01
CA ALA A 56 -10.11 6.54 -4.96
C ALA A 56 -10.48 7.60 -3.90
N GLY A 57 -9.54 8.01 -3.05
CA GLY A 57 -9.72 9.02 -2.01
C GLY A 57 -9.47 8.51 -0.58
N ARG A 58 -9.69 9.39 0.39
CA ARG A 58 -9.55 9.14 1.83
C ARG A 58 -10.88 8.67 2.42
N ARG A 59 -10.84 7.67 3.30
CA ARG A 59 -11.98 7.14 4.02
C ARG A 59 -11.63 6.82 5.47
N ASN A 60 -12.61 6.92 6.35
CA ASN A 60 -12.48 6.44 7.73
C ASN A 60 -12.43 4.91 7.73
N LEU A 61 -11.71 4.37 8.68
CA LEU A 61 -11.70 2.95 8.96
C LEU A 61 -12.48 2.68 10.24
N ASP A 62 -13.40 1.73 10.17
CA ASP A 62 -14.14 1.19 11.28
C ASP A 62 -13.87 -0.31 11.40
N ARG A 63 -14.35 -0.94 12.45
CA ARG A 63 -14.26 -2.41 12.60
C ARG A 63 -14.90 -3.10 11.40
N ALA A 64 -14.24 -4.13 10.88
CA ALA A 64 -14.58 -4.87 9.67
C ALA A 64 -14.46 -4.09 8.35
N ALA A 65 -14.03 -2.82 8.37
CA ALA A 65 -13.78 -2.05 7.15
C ALA A 65 -12.80 -2.79 6.23
N PRO A 66 -13.02 -2.80 4.91
CA PRO A 66 -12.12 -3.44 3.97
C PRO A 66 -10.82 -2.66 3.85
N VAL A 67 -9.72 -3.39 3.69
CA VAL A 67 -8.39 -2.85 3.38
C VAL A 67 -8.00 -3.32 1.99
N PHE A 68 -7.54 -2.40 1.17
CA PHE A 68 -7.25 -2.64 -0.23
C PHE A 68 -5.76 -2.53 -0.54
N LEU A 69 -5.37 -3.16 -1.63
CA LEU A 69 -4.02 -2.99 -2.18
C LEU A 69 -3.80 -1.53 -2.58
N GLY A 70 -2.65 -0.98 -2.20
CA GLY A 70 -2.30 0.42 -2.43
C GLY A 70 -2.86 1.39 -1.38
N ASP A 71 -3.62 0.90 -0.37
CA ASP A 71 -4.02 1.75 0.75
C ASP A 71 -2.81 2.22 1.55
N GLU A 72 -2.78 3.50 1.83
CA GLU A 72 -1.98 4.09 2.90
C GLU A 72 -2.88 4.24 4.12
N VAL A 73 -2.58 3.47 5.15
CA VAL A 73 -3.34 3.43 6.42
C VAL A 73 -2.66 4.29 7.45
N GLU A 74 -3.42 5.16 8.10
CA GLU A 74 -2.94 6.12 9.10
C GLU A 74 -3.77 6.00 10.37
N THR A 75 -3.10 5.98 11.52
CA THR A 75 -3.74 6.08 12.84
C THR A 75 -3.58 7.48 13.42
N GLY A 76 -4.61 7.96 14.10
CA GLY A 76 -4.60 9.24 14.79
C GLY A 76 -3.79 9.21 16.10
N VAL A 77 -3.85 10.32 16.84
CA VAL A 77 -3.24 10.45 18.18
C VAL A 77 -3.92 9.49 19.15
N ALA A 78 -3.13 8.82 19.99
CA ALA A 78 -3.56 7.82 20.95
C ALA A 78 -4.42 6.69 20.35
N SER A 79 -4.26 6.42 19.07
CA SER A 79 -5.06 5.45 18.33
C SER A 79 -4.28 4.17 18.06
N ARG A 80 -5.01 3.06 17.91
CA ARG A 80 -4.47 1.74 17.59
C ARG A 80 -5.36 1.04 16.60
N LEU A 81 -4.75 0.33 15.65
CA LEU A 81 -5.46 -0.36 14.58
C LEU A 81 -4.90 -1.76 14.39
N GLY A 82 -5.76 -2.76 14.43
CA GLY A 82 -5.46 -4.13 14.03
C GLY A 82 -6.04 -4.44 12.66
N ILE A 83 -5.22 -4.92 11.75
CA ILE A 83 -5.59 -5.30 10.38
C ILE A 83 -5.24 -6.76 10.17
N ARG A 84 -6.19 -7.52 9.64
CA ARG A 84 -5.92 -8.85 9.10
C ARG A 84 -5.69 -8.76 7.60
N LEU A 85 -4.53 -9.20 7.15
CA LEU A 85 -4.18 -9.34 5.75
C LEU A 85 -4.20 -10.82 5.36
N GLY A 86 -5.01 -11.16 4.36
CA GLY A 86 -5.23 -12.54 3.98
C GLY A 86 -5.75 -13.41 5.14
N ARG A 87 -5.24 -14.64 5.26
CA ARG A 87 -5.68 -15.58 6.28
C ARG A 87 -4.80 -15.59 7.53
N ASN A 88 -3.52 -15.30 7.38
CA ASN A 88 -2.50 -15.69 8.35
C ASN A 88 -1.54 -14.55 8.74
N THR A 89 -1.84 -13.29 8.36
CA THR A 89 -1.01 -12.15 8.71
C THR A 89 -1.84 -11.10 9.44
N THR A 90 -1.42 -10.73 10.64
CA THR A 90 -1.99 -9.62 11.39
C THR A 90 -0.96 -8.51 11.49
N VAL A 91 -1.39 -7.30 11.21
CA VAL A 91 -0.62 -6.07 11.37
C VAL A 91 -1.30 -5.23 12.44
N LYS A 92 -0.56 -4.83 13.46
CA LYS A 92 -1.01 -3.87 14.45
C LYS A 92 -0.21 -2.60 14.34
N LEU A 93 -0.91 -1.48 14.27
CA LEU A 93 -0.36 -0.14 14.23
C LEU A 93 -0.70 0.58 15.53
N GLY A 94 0.27 1.29 16.08
CA GLY A 94 0.06 2.12 17.26
C GLY A 94 -0.18 3.59 16.92
N ASP A 95 0.14 4.45 17.85
CA ASP A 95 -0.07 5.89 17.78
C ASP A 95 0.64 6.54 16.60
N GLN A 96 -0.09 7.38 15.82
CA GLN A 96 0.44 8.16 14.70
C GLN A 96 1.25 7.33 13.70
N ALA A 97 0.85 6.07 13.50
CA ALA A 97 1.50 5.20 12.54
C ALA A 97 0.94 5.40 11.14
N ARG A 98 1.83 5.27 10.14
CA ARG A 98 1.48 5.35 8.72
C ARG A 98 2.11 4.19 7.98
N LEU A 99 1.26 3.33 7.41
CA LEU A 99 1.64 2.12 6.70
C LEU A 99 0.97 2.08 5.33
N LYS A 100 1.76 1.94 4.27
CA LYS A 100 1.26 1.69 2.93
C LYS A 100 1.38 0.21 2.59
N ILE A 101 0.34 -0.35 1.99
CA ILE A 101 0.31 -1.74 1.52
C ILE A 101 0.62 -1.73 0.02
N ASP A 102 1.91 -1.80 -0.32
CA ASP A 102 2.36 -1.64 -1.70
C ASP A 102 2.09 -2.86 -2.56
N GLN A 103 2.40 -4.04 -2.05
CA GLN A 103 2.12 -5.34 -2.67
C GLN A 103 1.76 -6.35 -1.60
N TYR A 104 0.68 -7.07 -1.79
CA TYR A 104 0.30 -8.16 -0.92
C TYR A 104 -0.44 -9.23 -1.72
N LEU A 105 0.18 -10.38 -1.86
CA LEU A 105 -0.44 -11.57 -2.43
C LEU A 105 -0.80 -12.50 -1.28
N VAL A 106 -2.08 -12.79 -1.15
CA VAL A 106 -2.57 -13.73 -0.13
C VAL A 106 -1.78 -15.04 -0.23
N ASP A 107 -1.16 -15.44 0.89
CA ASP A 107 -0.33 -16.65 1.03
C ASP A 107 1.00 -16.67 0.21
N ALA A 108 1.36 -15.59 -0.49
CA ALA A 108 2.60 -15.51 -1.25
C ALA A 108 3.61 -14.47 -0.72
N GLY A 109 3.21 -13.65 0.25
CA GLY A 109 4.05 -12.58 0.80
C GLY A 109 3.68 -11.20 0.28
N GLY A 110 4.52 -10.20 0.57
CA GLY A 110 4.22 -8.83 0.17
C GLY A 110 5.30 -7.82 0.51
N GLU A 111 5.03 -6.59 0.15
CA GLU A 111 5.84 -5.43 0.49
C GLU A 111 4.95 -4.34 1.06
N MET A 112 5.36 -3.75 2.17
CA MET A 112 4.68 -2.65 2.84
C MET A 112 5.70 -1.57 3.20
N THR A 113 5.27 -0.32 3.21
CA THR A 113 6.12 0.82 3.58
C THR A 113 5.61 1.43 4.89
N LEU A 114 6.41 1.33 5.95
CA LEU A 114 6.18 1.98 7.24
C LEU A 114 6.85 3.35 7.24
N SER A 115 6.09 4.40 7.02
CA SER A 115 6.59 5.78 6.97
C SER A 115 6.82 6.36 8.38
N SER A 116 5.96 6.00 9.35
CA SER A 116 6.05 6.48 10.74
C SER A 116 5.32 5.54 11.71
N GLY A 117 5.58 5.74 13.01
CA GLY A 117 4.90 5.06 14.10
C GLY A 117 5.33 3.62 14.34
N PRO A 118 4.76 2.99 15.38
CA PRO A 118 5.07 1.61 15.72
C PRO A 118 4.20 0.62 14.98
N LEU A 119 4.81 -0.51 14.61
CA LEU A 119 4.20 -1.65 13.93
C LEU A 119 4.54 -2.95 14.67
N LEU A 120 3.56 -3.81 14.85
CA LEU A 120 3.75 -5.22 15.17
C LEU A 120 3.18 -6.06 14.03
N LEU A 121 4.01 -6.86 13.39
CA LEU A 121 3.57 -7.84 12.40
C LEU A 121 3.63 -9.23 13.02
N ASP A 122 2.56 -9.98 12.84
CA ASP A 122 2.49 -11.41 13.20
C ASP A 122 2.02 -12.20 11.96
N GLY A 123 2.94 -12.89 11.34
CA GLY A 123 2.69 -13.66 10.13
C GLY A 123 3.14 -15.11 10.27
N GLN A 124 2.44 -15.99 9.56
CA GLN A 124 2.89 -17.38 9.39
C GLN A 124 3.92 -17.49 8.25
N PRO A 125 4.70 -18.58 8.18
CA PRO A 125 5.64 -18.79 7.10
C PRO A 125 4.96 -18.78 5.73
N HIS A 126 5.33 -17.83 4.87
CA HIS A 126 4.95 -17.75 3.46
C HIS A 126 6.14 -18.08 2.56
N ARG A 127 5.88 -18.55 1.33
CA ARG A 127 6.95 -18.94 0.41
C ARG A 127 7.89 -17.78 0.08
N ALA A 128 7.36 -16.60 -0.18
CA ALA A 128 8.15 -15.42 -0.59
C ALA A 128 8.56 -14.48 0.56
N GLY A 129 7.94 -14.63 1.76
CA GLY A 129 8.16 -13.72 2.89
C GLY A 129 7.48 -12.35 2.73
N VAL A 130 7.66 -11.48 3.72
CA VAL A 130 7.16 -10.11 3.72
C VAL A 130 8.34 -9.17 3.89
N LYS A 131 8.32 -8.05 3.15
CA LYS A 131 9.29 -6.95 3.31
C LYS A 131 8.57 -5.75 3.89
N ILE A 132 9.20 -5.12 4.88
CA ILE A 132 8.81 -3.81 5.38
C ILE A 132 9.91 -2.82 5.03
N LEU A 133 9.56 -1.84 4.23
CA LEU A 133 10.42 -0.70 3.92
C LEU A 133 10.14 0.41 4.93
N SER A 134 11.17 1.10 5.37
CA SER A 134 11.04 2.30 6.20
C SER A 134 12.16 3.29 5.87
N PRO A 135 12.06 4.56 6.29
CA PRO A 135 13.16 5.52 6.14
C PRO A 135 14.46 5.08 6.82
N PHE A 136 14.34 4.15 7.78
CA PHE A 136 15.48 3.70 8.61
C PHE A 136 16.12 2.41 8.09
N ALA A 137 15.30 1.46 7.64
CA ALA A 137 15.77 0.13 7.26
C ALA A 137 14.80 -0.60 6.33
N MET A 138 15.32 -1.58 5.62
CA MET A 138 14.55 -2.65 5.01
C MET A 138 14.53 -3.86 5.95
N ILE A 139 13.36 -4.38 6.26
CA ILE A 139 13.15 -5.51 7.16
C ILE A 139 12.54 -6.64 6.36
N ALA A 140 13.24 -7.77 6.24
CA ALA A 140 12.76 -8.95 5.54
C ALA A 140 12.45 -10.07 6.53
N VAL A 141 11.25 -10.65 6.42
CA VAL A 141 10.73 -11.62 7.38
C VAL A 141 10.09 -12.81 6.70
N ARG A 142 10.14 -13.96 7.36
CA ARG A 142 9.45 -15.17 6.91
C ARG A 142 8.91 -15.94 8.11
N GLY A 143 7.60 -15.80 8.36
CA GLY A 143 6.92 -16.51 9.44
C GLY A 143 7.32 -16.03 10.83
N THR A 144 7.29 -14.72 11.05
CA THR A 144 7.78 -14.11 12.28
C THR A 144 6.72 -13.25 12.94
N ARG A 145 6.90 -13.05 14.25
CA ARG A 145 6.25 -11.97 14.99
C ARG A 145 7.32 -11.01 15.45
N PHE A 146 7.25 -9.76 15.01
CA PHE A 146 8.26 -8.76 15.31
C PHE A 146 7.65 -7.36 15.44
N PHE A 147 8.32 -6.54 16.21
CA PHE A 147 8.05 -5.11 16.38
C PHE A 147 9.04 -4.30 15.55
N ALA A 148 8.57 -3.21 14.93
CA ALA A 148 9.40 -2.19 14.30
C ALA A 148 8.80 -0.81 14.57
N GLY A 149 9.64 0.15 14.96
CA GLY A 149 9.17 1.51 15.20
C GLY A 149 9.91 2.25 16.31
N PRO A 150 9.39 3.41 16.73
CA PRO A 150 9.99 4.21 17.79
C PRO A 150 10.12 3.44 19.10
N SER A 151 11.34 3.40 19.66
CA SER A 151 11.63 2.74 20.93
C SER A 151 12.87 3.38 21.56
N ASN A 152 12.74 3.98 22.75
CA ASN A 152 13.80 4.70 23.44
C ASN A 152 14.50 5.77 22.58
N GLY A 153 13.70 6.58 21.86
CA GLY A 153 14.21 7.68 21.03
C GLY A 153 14.92 7.26 19.74
N ARG A 154 14.84 5.98 19.34
CA ARG A 154 15.44 5.43 18.14
C ARG A 154 14.43 4.57 17.38
N PHE A 155 14.73 4.24 16.15
CA PHE A 155 13.97 3.23 15.42
C PHE A 155 14.49 1.85 15.85
N GLY A 156 13.67 1.09 16.56
CA GLY A 156 13.98 -0.24 17.06
C GLY A 156 13.32 -1.34 16.24
N VAL A 157 14.03 -2.45 16.06
CA VAL A 157 13.47 -3.70 15.54
C VAL A 157 13.71 -4.79 16.56
N PHE A 158 12.65 -5.51 16.94
CA PHE A 158 12.69 -6.56 17.97
C PHE A 158 11.91 -7.80 17.53
N VAL A 159 12.48 -8.97 17.73
CA VAL A 159 11.85 -10.26 17.35
C VAL A 159 11.18 -10.92 18.55
N VAL A 160 9.86 -11.10 18.45
CA VAL A 160 9.08 -11.83 19.44
C VAL A 160 9.11 -13.34 19.17
N ARG A 161 9.10 -13.74 17.90
CA ARG A 161 9.14 -15.15 17.46
C ARG A 161 9.72 -15.24 16.05
N GLY A 162 10.61 -16.20 15.82
CA GLY A 162 11.22 -16.50 14.53
C GLY A 162 12.51 -15.73 14.28
N ALA A 163 12.75 -15.28 13.07
CA ALA A 163 13.95 -14.54 12.68
C ALA A 163 13.65 -13.45 11.66
N VAL A 164 14.38 -12.34 11.77
CA VAL A 164 14.22 -11.14 10.95
C VAL A 164 15.59 -10.70 10.42
N THR A 165 15.66 -10.35 9.15
CA THR A 165 16.82 -9.70 8.55
C THR A 165 16.57 -8.19 8.45
N VAL A 166 17.47 -7.38 9.01
CA VAL A 166 17.42 -5.91 8.96
C VAL A 166 18.60 -5.41 8.16
N ALA A 167 18.34 -4.64 7.12
CA ALA A 167 19.37 -4.04 6.26
C ALA A 167 19.24 -2.51 6.27
N ALA A 168 20.34 -1.82 6.55
CA ALA A 168 20.46 -0.35 6.51
C ALA A 168 21.91 0.05 6.22
N ALA A 169 22.14 1.15 5.49
CA ALA A 169 23.47 1.70 5.18
C ALA A 169 24.47 0.65 4.67
N SER A 170 24.03 -0.22 3.75
CA SER A 170 24.84 -1.33 3.18
C SER A 170 25.32 -2.38 4.21
N GLN A 171 24.79 -2.36 5.42
CA GLN A 171 25.00 -3.38 6.45
C GLN A 171 23.74 -4.18 6.70
N GLN A 172 23.90 -5.44 7.07
CA GLN A 172 22.81 -6.34 7.34
C GLN A 172 23.06 -7.11 8.63
N VAL A 173 22.03 -7.24 9.45
CA VAL A 173 22.04 -8.08 10.65
C VAL A 173 20.85 -9.02 10.64
N THR A 174 21.01 -10.19 11.23
CA THR A 174 19.91 -11.13 11.47
C THR A 174 19.60 -11.17 12.95
N LEU A 175 18.34 -10.93 13.28
CA LEU A 175 17.80 -10.99 14.63
C LEU A 175 17.07 -12.30 14.82
N ARG A 176 17.22 -12.90 15.99
CA ARG A 176 16.48 -14.07 16.44
C ARG A 176 15.53 -13.70 17.58
N GLU A 177 14.74 -14.63 18.01
CA GLU A 177 13.81 -14.47 19.14
C GLU A 177 14.51 -13.88 20.38
N GLY A 178 13.91 -12.81 20.94
CA GLY A 178 14.43 -12.07 22.08
C GLY A 178 15.54 -11.06 21.73
N GLU A 179 15.95 -10.99 20.47
CA GLU A 179 16.98 -10.06 20.00
C GLU A 179 16.36 -8.84 19.31
N GLY A 180 17.13 -7.75 19.32
CA GLY A 180 16.80 -6.53 18.59
C GLY A 180 18.01 -5.72 18.22
N THR A 181 17.79 -4.74 17.35
CA THR A 181 18.76 -3.73 16.92
C THR A 181 18.11 -2.36 16.88
N ASP A 182 18.89 -1.32 16.88
CA ASP A 182 18.46 0.06 16.74
C ASP A 182 19.07 0.68 15.49
N ILE A 183 18.33 1.57 14.84
CA ILE A 183 18.83 2.47 13.79
C ILE A 183 18.66 3.89 14.33
N VAL A 184 19.76 4.61 14.50
CA VAL A 184 19.79 5.91 15.20
C VAL A 184 19.12 7.01 14.36
N SER A 185 19.34 6.98 13.05
CA SER A 185 18.79 7.92 12.09
C SER A 185 18.66 7.28 10.70
N PRO A 186 17.85 7.83 9.80
CA PRO A 186 17.84 7.40 8.40
C PRO A 186 19.25 7.40 7.81
N GLY A 187 19.62 6.32 7.11
CA GLY A 187 20.96 6.15 6.54
C GLY A 187 22.05 5.70 7.51
N ALA A 188 21.75 5.54 8.81
CA ALA A 188 22.69 4.96 9.76
C ALA A 188 22.65 3.41 9.70
N PRO A 189 23.78 2.73 9.98
CA PRO A 189 23.81 1.27 10.06
C PRO A 189 23.04 0.75 11.29
N PRO A 190 22.62 -0.52 11.27
CA PRO A 190 22.06 -1.17 12.44
C PRO A 190 23.12 -1.27 13.55
N THR A 191 22.70 -1.03 14.79
CA THR A 191 23.56 -1.28 15.96
C THR A 191 23.82 -2.79 16.13
N PRO A 192 24.87 -3.18 16.89
CA PRO A 192 25.08 -4.59 17.22
C PRO A 192 23.82 -5.24 17.81
N VAL A 193 23.56 -6.47 17.38
CA VAL A 193 22.42 -7.27 17.87
C VAL A 193 22.57 -7.51 19.37
N LYS A 194 21.49 -7.30 20.11
CA LYS A 194 21.45 -7.53 21.57
C LYS A 194 20.08 -7.99 22.03
N ARG A 195 20.03 -8.67 23.15
CA ARG A 195 18.75 -8.93 23.84
C ARG A 195 18.20 -7.63 24.42
N TRP A 196 16.91 -7.40 24.21
CA TRP A 196 16.26 -6.25 24.82
C TRP A 196 15.88 -6.53 26.28
N ALA A 197 15.95 -5.49 27.11
CA ALA A 197 15.47 -5.57 28.48
C ALA A 197 13.95 -5.76 28.54
N PRO A 198 13.41 -6.49 29.53
CA PRO A 198 11.99 -6.78 29.64
C PRO A 198 11.09 -5.53 29.64
N GLU A 199 11.55 -4.44 30.28
CA GLU A 199 10.80 -3.17 30.34
C GLU A 199 10.65 -2.58 28.93
N ARG A 200 11.71 -2.59 28.13
CA ARG A 200 11.69 -2.09 26.76
C ARG A 200 10.76 -2.92 25.88
N ILE A 201 10.80 -4.24 26.03
CA ILE A 201 9.91 -5.15 25.30
C ILE A 201 8.46 -4.84 25.64
N ARG A 202 8.12 -4.70 26.93
CA ARG A 202 6.77 -4.37 27.38
C ARG A 202 6.30 -3.03 26.81
N ALA A 203 7.13 -2.00 26.89
CA ALA A 203 6.80 -0.67 26.35
C ALA A 203 6.56 -0.71 24.82
N ALA A 204 7.42 -1.38 24.07
CA ALA A 204 7.30 -1.52 22.63
C ALA A 204 6.02 -2.28 22.23
N LEU A 205 5.71 -3.39 22.88
CA LEU A 205 4.49 -4.15 22.60
C LEU A 205 3.22 -3.43 23.06
N ALA A 206 3.26 -2.70 24.17
CA ALA A 206 2.14 -1.90 24.65
C ALA A 206 1.81 -0.72 23.70
N SER A 207 2.78 -0.22 22.95
CA SER A 207 2.53 0.87 21.98
C SER A 207 1.65 0.45 20.81
N VAL A 208 1.46 -0.84 20.58
CA VAL A 208 0.69 -1.42 19.47
C VAL A 208 -0.45 -2.35 19.91
N SER A 209 -0.73 -2.42 21.23
CA SER A 209 -1.75 -3.33 21.81
C SER A 209 -2.94 -2.57 22.33
#